data_50c4208a845b2b9e448314524d7830fd
#
_entry.id   50c4208a845b2b9e448314524d7830fd
#
_cell.length_a   1.000
_cell.length_b   1.000
_cell.length_c   1.000
_cell.angle_alpha   90.00
_cell.angle_beta   90.00
_cell.angle_gamma   90.00
#
_symmetry.space_group_name_H-M   'P 1'
#
loop_
_entity.id
_entity.type
_entity.pdbx_description
1 polymer ?
#
loop_
_entity_poly.entity_id
_entity_poly.type
_entity_poly.pdbx_seq_one_letter_code
_entity_poly.pdbx_strand_id
1 'polypeptide(L)'
;LTIQTLFKPDGPLASHIEGFKARAPQLEMAEAVARAIKSGGRLLVEAGTGTGKTYAYLVPALESGKRVVISTGSKNLQEQLFYRDLPTITGALSYTPPVALLKGRSNYLCIERMNRLLSESHLQKPEILSDLVKVKSWSTATDNGDVGDIPGLQENAEILAHVTSTNDNCLGRDCPYYDDCHLVVARRRAMDAQVVVINHHLFFADMAVK
;
A
#
# COMPACT_ATOMS: atom_id res chain seq x y z
N LEU A 1 -3.33 -7.68 25.15
CA LEU A 1 -2.71 -6.60 25.93
C LEU A 1 -3.60 -5.35 25.91
N THR A 2 -3.55 -4.49 26.95
CA THR A 2 -4.27 -3.22 26.90
C THR A 2 -3.46 -2.19 26.12
N ILE A 3 -4.14 -1.21 25.50
CA ILE A 3 -3.46 -0.11 24.80
C ILE A 3 -2.46 0.61 25.71
N GLN A 4 -2.85 0.86 26.95
CA GLN A 4 -1.96 1.47 27.96
C GLN A 4 -0.68 0.65 28.19
N THR A 5 -0.79 -0.67 28.27
CA THR A 5 0.38 -1.55 28.45
C THR A 5 1.33 -1.49 27.26
N LEU A 6 0.80 -1.41 26.03
CA LEU A 6 1.62 -1.35 24.81
C LEU A 6 2.43 -0.05 24.71
N PHE A 7 1.89 1.06 25.22
CA PHE A 7 2.53 2.38 25.20
C PHE A 7 3.35 2.70 26.45
N LYS A 8 3.51 1.78 27.41
CA LYS A 8 4.34 2.01 28.60
C LYS A 8 5.82 2.22 28.25
N PRO A 9 6.60 2.91 29.09
CA PRO A 9 8.06 3.08 28.90
C PRO A 9 8.84 1.75 28.86
N ASP A 10 8.32 0.71 29.49
CA ASP A 10 8.81 -0.67 29.53
C ASP A 10 7.94 -1.64 28.69
N GLY A 11 7.03 -1.09 27.89
CA GLY A 11 6.11 -1.85 27.06
C GLY A 11 6.72 -2.35 25.76
N PRO A 12 5.99 -3.20 25.01
CA PRO A 12 6.47 -3.81 23.77
C PRO A 12 6.97 -2.80 22.72
N LEU A 13 6.30 -1.66 22.56
CA LEU A 13 6.72 -0.63 21.62
C LEU A 13 8.08 -0.01 22.02
N ALA A 14 8.27 0.30 23.29
CA ALA A 14 9.51 0.88 23.79
C ALA A 14 10.68 -0.12 23.76
N SER A 15 10.39 -1.40 23.98
CA SER A 15 11.39 -2.46 23.95
C SER A 15 11.86 -2.81 22.52
N HIS A 16 11.00 -2.60 21.52
CA HIS A 16 11.28 -2.97 20.13
C HIS A 16 11.74 -1.80 19.26
N ILE A 17 11.32 -0.58 19.59
CA ILE A 17 11.56 0.62 18.78
C ILE A 17 12.55 1.52 19.50
N GLU A 18 13.76 1.63 18.96
CA GLU A 18 14.80 2.48 19.53
C GLU A 18 14.34 3.94 19.66
N GLY A 19 14.56 4.51 20.85
CA GLY A 19 14.18 5.90 21.14
C GLY A 19 12.67 6.15 21.25
N PHE A 20 11.85 5.11 21.23
CA PHE A 20 10.41 5.28 21.41
C PHE A 20 10.08 5.83 22.81
N LYS A 21 9.35 6.94 22.85
CA LYS A 21 8.79 7.53 24.08
C LYS A 21 7.33 7.86 23.81
N ALA A 22 6.45 7.17 24.47
CA ALA A 22 5.02 7.48 24.41
C ALA A 22 4.77 8.89 24.96
N ARG A 23 3.89 9.61 24.30
CA ARG A 23 3.44 10.95 24.69
C ARG A 23 1.98 10.87 25.12
N ALA A 24 1.59 11.67 26.11
CA ALA A 24 0.20 11.65 26.59
C ALA A 24 -0.84 11.84 25.47
N PRO A 25 -0.71 12.79 24.52
CA PRO A 25 -1.67 12.92 23.41
C PRO A 25 -1.69 11.70 22.47
N GLN A 26 -0.56 11.00 22.30
CA GLN A 26 -0.50 9.77 21.50
C GLN A 26 -1.29 8.64 22.14
N LEU A 27 -1.13 8.44 23.46
CA LEU A 27 -1.87 7.43 24.21
C LEU A 27 -3.37 7.74 24.23
N GLU A 28 -3.74 9.01 24.47
CA GLU A 28 -5.12 9.46 24.44
C GLU A 28 -5.81 9.16 23.10
N MET A 29 -5.12 9.48 21.99
CA MET A 29 -5.58 9.16 20.64
C MET A 29 -5.74 7.65 20.45
N ALA A 30 -4.75 6.85 20.87
CA ALA A 30 -4.79 5.40 20.72
C ALA A 30 -5.97 4.76 21.48
N GLU A 31 -6.24 5.23 22.70
CA GLU A 31 -7.41 4.80 23.48
C GLU A 31 -8.73 5.21 22.83
N ALA A 32 -8.80 6.45 22.28
CA ALA A 32 -10.00 6.91 21.59
C ALA A 32 -10.28 6.07 20.33
N VAL A 33 -9.24 5.74 19.56
CA VAL A 33 -9.33 4.85 18.38
C VAL A 33 -9.80 3.45 18.81
N ALA A 34 -9.22 2.88 19.87
CA ALA A 34 -9.64 1.58 20.38
C ALA A 34 -11.11 1.56 20.79
N ARG A 35 -11.59 2.59 21.49
CA ARG A 35 -13.01 2.74 21.85
C ARG A 35 -13.90 2.84 20.61
N ALA A 36 -13.52 3.63 19.62
CA ALA A 36 -14.28 3.79 18.38
C ALA A 36 -14.38 2.47 17.60
N ILE A 37 -13.29 1.72 17.50
CA ILE A 37 -13.27 0.40 16.83
C ILE A 37 -14.16 -0.60 17.59
N LYS A 38 -14.13 -0.61 18.92
CA LYS A 38 -14.92 -1.50 19.76
C LYS A 38 -16.42 -1.22 19.65
N SER A 39 -16.80 0.05 19.67
CA SER A 39 -18.20 0.50 19.62
C SER A 39 -18.78 0.53 18.18
N GLY A 40 -17.96 0.40 17.13
CA GLY A 40 -18.38 0.65 15.74
C GLY A 40 -18.70 2.13 15.48
N GLY A 41 -18.15 3.02 16.31
CA GLY A 41 -18.40 4.46 16.25
C GLY A 41 -17.56 5.18 15.20
N ARG A 42 -17.73 6.51 15.15
CA ARG A 42 -16.94 7.43 14.33
C ARG A 42 -16.06 8.26 15.25
N LEU A 43 -14.82 8.53 14.79
CA LEU A 43 -13.86 9.36 15.49
C LEU A 43 -13.21 10.33 14.51
N LEU A 44 -13.19 11.60 14.85
CA LEU A 44 -12.41 12.63 14.17
C LEU A 44 -11.32 13.09 15.13
N VAL A 45 -10.08 13.08 14.66
CA VAL A 45 -8.91 13.50 15.45
C VAL A 45 -8.09 14.49 14.67
N GLU A 46 -7.80 15.62 15.31
CA GLU A 46 -6.79 16.58 14.88
C GLU A 46 -5.60 16.50 15.81
N ALA A 47 -4.41 16.32 15.26
CA ALA A 47 -3.17 16.27 16.03
C ALA A 47 -2.01 16.84 15.18
N GLY A 48 -1.15 17.62 15.78
CA GLY A 48 0.01 18.24 15.14
C GLY A 48 1.01 17.22 14.57
N THR A 49 1.94 17.70 13.75
CA THR A 49 3.05 16.88 13.26
C THR A 49 3.93 16.39 14.43
N GLY A 50 4.51 15.20 14.31
CA GLY A 50 5.40 14.65 15.33
C GLY A 50 4.72 14.11 16.59
N THR A 51 3.39 14.12 16.70
CA THR A 51 2.66 13.56 17.85
C THR A 51 2.63 12.02 17.88
N GLY A 52 3.12 11.36 16.83
CA GLY A 52 3.08 9.90 16.73
C GLY A 52 1.73 9.32 16.31
N LYS A 53 0.93 10.09 15.54
CA LYS A 53 -0.39 9.69 15.04
C LYS A 53 -0.42 8.29 14.44
N THR A 54 0.58 7.96 13.65
CA THR A 54 0.65 6.67 12.93
C THR A 54 0.54 5.50 13.91
N TYR A 55 1.33 5.50 14.96
CA TYR A 55 1.28 4.44 15.96
C TYR A 55 0.00 4.50 16.80
N ALA A 56 -0.51 5.70 17.06
CA ALA A 56 -1.72 5.90 17.83
C ALA A 56 -2.97 5.29 17.16
N TYR A 57 -3.03 5.19 15.83
CA TYR A 57 -4.13 4.51 15.17
C TYR A 57 -3.80 3.08 14.70
N LEU A 58 -2.54 2.80 14.32
CA LEU A 58 -2.17 1.45 13.86
C LEU A 58 -2.20 0.42 14.98
N VAL A 59 -1.67 0.75 16.14
CA VAL A 59 -1.62 -0.18 17.28
C VAL A 59 -3.01 -0.68 17.66
N PRO A 60 -4.01 0.17 17.97
CA PRO A 60 -5.34 -0.32 18.29
C PRO A 60 -6.06 -0.98 17.10
N ALA A 61 -5.76 -0.58 15.87
CA ALA A 61 -6.30 -1.23 14.68
C ALA A 61 -5.81 -2.67 14.56
N LEU A 62 -4.52 -2.92 14.74
CA LEU A 62 -3.92 -4.26 14.73
C LEU A 62 -4.41 -5.11 15.91
N GLU A 63 -4.41 -4.56 17.12
CA GLU A 63 -4.88 -5.24 18.35
C GLU A 63 -6.36 -5.63 18.27
N SER A 64 -7.15 -4.94 17.46
CA SER A 64 -8.57 -5.23 17.32
C SER A 64 -8.85 -6.61 16.69
N GLY A 65 -7.90 -7.18 15.96
CA GLY A 65 -8.06 -8.40 15.18
C GLY A 65 -9.06 -8.25 14.01
N LYS A 66 -9.65 -7.07 13.83
CA LYS A 66 -10.62 -6.81 12.76
C LYS A 66 -9.92 -6.59 11.42
N ARG A 67 -10.67 -6.76 10.34
CA ARG A 67 -10.23 -6.32 9.01
C ARG A 67 -10.22 -4.80 8.95
N VAL A 68 -9.10 -4.22 8.54
CA VAL A 68 -8.85 -2.78 8.56
C VAL A 68 -8.42 -2.29 7.17
N VAL A 69 -9.01 -1.18 6.74
CA VAL A 69 -8.56 -0.45 5.56
C VAL A 69 -7.95 0.88 6.01
N ILE A 70 -6.71 1.12 5.63
CA ILE A 70 -5.99 2.37 5.92
C ILE A 70 -5.89 3.16 4.63
N SER A 71 -6.62 4.26 4.56
CA SER A 71 -6.61 5.14 3.38
C SER A 71 -5.72 6.35 3.63
N THR A 72 -4.85 6.68 2.66
CA THR A 72 -3.87 7.78 2.76
C THR A 72 -3.99 8.79 1.63
N GLY A 73 -3.51 10.01 1.84
CA GLY A 73 -3.57 11.08 0.84
C GLY A 73 -2.46 11.03 -0.22
N SER A 74 -1.35 10.33 0.02
CA SER A 74 -0.22 10.30 -0.91
C SER A 74 0.38 8.90 -1.06
N LYS A 75 1.04 8.65 -2.21
CA LYS A 75 1.78 7.41 -2.47
C LYS A 75 2.92 7.22 -1.46
N ASN A 76 3.70 8.27 -1.19
CA ASN A 76 4.82 8.20 -0.25
C ASN A 76 4.38 7.78 1.16
N LEU A 77 3.26 8.32 1.64
CA LEU A 77 2.72 7.91 2.95
C LEU A 77 2.19 6.47 2.91
N GLN A 78 1.60 6.05 1.81
CA GLN A 78 1.15 4.68 1.61
C GLN A 78 2.32 3.69 1.68
N GLU A 79 3.42 3.98 1.01
CA GLU A 79 4.64 3.17 1.02
C GLU A 79 5.33 3.18 2.40
N GLN A 80 5.43 4.35 3.02
CA GLN A 80 5.95 4.47 4.39
C GLN A 80 5.18 3.58 5.37
N LEU A 81 3.85 3.62 5.31
CA LEU A 81 3.01 2.78 6.17
C LEU A 81 3.24 1.29 5.93
N PHE A 82 3.28 0.88 4.66
CA PHE A 82 3.39 -0.53 4.31
C PHE A 82 4.78 -1.11 4.56
N TYR A 83 5.84 -0.42 4.11
CA TYR A 83 7.20 -0.95 4.15
C TYR A 83 7.97 -0.66 5.44
N ARG A 84 7.53 0.33 6.23
CA ARG A 84 8.23 0.74 7.45
C ARG A 84 7.37 0.64 8.70
N ASP A 85 6.25 1.36 8.75
CA ASP A 85 5.53 1.55 10.00
C ASP A 85 4.78 0.27 10.43
N LEU A 86 4.11 -0.42 9.50
CA LEU A 86 3.42 -1.69 9.77
C LEU A 86 4.41 -2.80 10.20
N PRO A 87 5.51 -3.10 9.48
CA PRO A 87 6.49 -4.08 9.92
C PRO A 87 7.08 -3.78 11.30
N THR A 88 7.38 -2.51 11.60
CA THR A 88 7.91 -2.09 12.89
C THR A 88 6.92 -2.37 14.02
N ILE A 89 5.64 -2.02 13.83
CA ILE A 89 4.62 -2.21 14.87
C ILE A 89 4.28 -3.69 15.02
N THR A 90 4.13 -4.44 13.93
CA THR A 90 3.81 -5.87 13.99
C THR A 90 4.93 -6.66 14.66
N GLY A 91 6.21 -6.27 14.43
CA GLY A 91 7.35 -6.80 15.16
C GLY A 91 7.26 -6.55 16.67
N ALA A 92 6.94 -5.33 17.06
CA ALA A 92 6.77 -4.96 18.48
C ALA A 92 5.61 -5.69 19.17
N LEU A 93 4.52 -5.95 18.43
CA LEU A 93 3.35 -6.65 18.95
C LEU A 93 3.50 -8.19 18.91
N SER A 94 4.57 -8.72 18.31
CA SER A 94 4.77 -10.15 18.02
C SER A 94 3.55 -10.77 17.31
N TYR A 95 2.91 -9.99 16.43
CA TYR A 95 1.72 -10.37 15.69
C TYR A 95 1.82 -9.87 14.25
N THR A 96 1.85 -10.79 13.29
CA THR A 96 2.01 -10.50 11.87
C THR A 96 0.75 -10.88 11.10
N PRO A 97 -0.24 -9.98 11.00
CA PRO A 97 -1.41 -10.22 10.17
C PRO A 97 -1.06 -10.20 8.68
N PRO A 98 -1.86 -10.82 7.81
CA PRO A 98 -1.76 -10.61 6.38
C PRO A 98 -2.01 -9.12 6.04
N VAL A 99 -1.03 -8.48 5.42
CA VAL A 99 -1.07 -7.06 5.02
C VAL A 99 -0.97 -6.96 3.51
N ALA A 100 -1.74 -6.09 2.88
CA ALA A 100 -1.67 -5.81 1.46
C ALA A 100 -1.59 -4.32 1.17
N LEU A 101 -0.78 -3.99 0.16
CA LEU A 101 -0.72 -2.67 -0.46
C LEU A 101 -1.51 -2.71 -1.76
N LEU A 102 -2.51 -1.84 -1.92
CA LEU A 102 -3.28 -1.75 -3.14
C LEU A 102 -3.15 -0.35 -3.74
N LYS A 103 -2.55 -0.29 -4.93
CA LYS A 103 -2.39 0.93 -5.73
C LYS A 103 -3.42 0.96 -6.87
N GLY A 104 -3.56 2.11 -7.50
CA GLY A 104 -4.37 2.25 -8.70
C GLY A 104 -3.78 1.47 -9.88
N ARG A 105 -4.62 1.11 -10.85
CA ARG A 105 -4.30 0.31 -12.03
C ARG A 105 -3.04 0.79 -12.78
N SER A 106 -2.90 2.09 -12.96
CA SER A 106 -1.76 2.72 -13.64
C SER A 106 -0.42 2.59 -12.90
N ASN A 107 -0.40 2.02 -11.71
CA ASN A 107 0.84 1.73 -10.99
C ASN A 107 1.33 0.29 -11.21
N TYR A 108 0.60 -0.53 -11.96
CA TYR A 108 1.00 -1.91 -12.21
C TYR A 108 1.37 -2.14 -13.68
N LEU A 109 2.44 -2.90 -13.90
CA LEU A 109 2.79 -3.39 -15.22
C LEU A 109 1.65 -4.21 -15.82
N CYS A 110 1.26 -3.88 -17.04
CA CYS A 110 0.37 -4.68 -17.86
C CYS A 110 1.19 -5.57 -18.81
N ILE A 111 1.22 -6.87 -18.52
CA ILE A 111 2.02 -7.85 -19.27
C ILE A 111 1.59 -7.88 -20.75
N GLU A 112 0.29 -7.82 -21.01
CA GLU A 112 -0.25 -7.80 -22.38
C GLU A 112 0.27 -6.58 -23.16
N ARG A 113 0.14 -5.38 -22.58
CA ARG A 113 0.56 -4.15 -23.23
C ARG A 113 2.07 -4.08 -23.44
N MET A 114 2.85 -4.55 -22.47
CA MET A 114 4.30 -4.66 -22.62
C MET A 114 4.66 -5.61 -23.77
N ASN A 115 4.05 -6.78 -23.84
CA ASN A 115 4.35 -7.77 -24.90
C ASN A 115 3.91 -7.25 -26.28
N ARG A 116 2.77 -6.55 -26.37
CA ARG A 116 2.34 -5.90 -27.61
C ARG A 116 3.34 -4.83 -28.03
N LEU A 117 3.78 -3.97 -27.14
CA LEU A 117 4.78 -2.94 -27.43
C LEU A 117 6.11 -3.56 -27.89
N LEU A 118 6.51 -4.69 -27.31
CA LEU A 118 7.70 -5.44 -27.75
C LEU A 118 7.56 -5.97 -29.18
N SER A 119 6.39 -6.46 -29.57
CA SER A 119 6.12 -6.94 -30.95
C SER A 119 6.10 -5.81 -31.98
N GLU A 120 5.70 -4.61 -31.56
CA GLU A 120 5.63 -3.39 -32.38
C GLU A 120 6.86 -2.47 -32.20
N SER A 121 7.94 -2.96 -31.61
CA SER A 121 9.11 -2.16 -31.20
C SER A 121 9.77 -1.43 -32.37
N HIS A 122 9.72 -1.99 -33.58
CA HIS A 122 10.28 -1.36 -34.82
C HIS A 122 9.59 -0.04 -35.21
N LEU A 123 8.42 0.27 -34.64
CA LEU A 123 7.65 1.50 -34.87
C LEU A 123 7.90 2.56 -33.79
N GLN A 124 8.72 2.27 -32.77
CA GLN A 124 8.88 3.12 -31.61
C GLN A 124 10.11 4.04 -31.69
N LYS A 125 10.05 5.16 -30.96
CA LYS A 125 11.16 6.08 -30.79
C LYS A 125 12.31 5.44 -29.99
N PRO A 126 13.58 5.82 -30.23
CA PRO A 126 14.74 5.28 -29.51
C PRO A 126 14.64 5.39 -27.99
N GLU A 127 14.08 6.49 -27.48
CA GLU A 127 13.90 6.73 -26.03
C GLU A 127 12.95 5.70 -25.42
N ILE A 128 11.82 5.43 -26.09
CA ILE A 128 10.85 4.40 -25.65
C ILE A 128 11.49 3.02 -25.70
N LEU A 129 12.31 2.72 -26.71
CA LEU A 129 13.00 1.44 -26.81
C LEU A 129 14.01 1.24 -25.67
N SER A 130 14.78 2.28 -25.33
CA SER A 130 15.71 2.23 -24.21
C SER A 130 15.00 1.91 -22.90
N ASP A 131 13.88 2.58 -22.63
CA ASP A 131 13.10 2.36 -21.42
C ASP A 131 12.35 1.01 -21.44
N LEU A 132 11.91 0.55 -22.63
CA LEU A 132 11.29 -0.77 -22.80
C LEU A 132 12.24 -1.91 -22.42
N VAL A 133 13.53 -1.78 -22.72
CA VAL A 133 14.55 -2.76 -22.31
C VAL A 133 14.65 -2.82 -20.78
N LYS A 134 14.64 -1.66 -20.09
CA LYS A 134 14.63 -1.62 -18.62
C LYS A 134 13.39 -2.29 -18.05
N VAL A 135 12.21 -1.92 -18.57
CA VAL A 135 10.91 -2.51 -18.15
C VAL A 135 10.93 -4.02 -18.33
N LYS A 136 11.38 -4.50 -19.51
CA LYS A 136 11.43 -5.93 -19.82
C LYS A 136 12.38 -6.69 -18.90
N SER A 137 13.58 -6.16 -18.66
CA SER A 137 14.53 -6.77 -17.74
C SER A 137 13.96 -6.87 -16.33
N TRP A 138 13.41 -5.76 -15.81
CA TRP A 138 12.81 -5.71 -14.49
C TRP A 138 11.56 -6.60 -14.37
N SER A 139 10.75 -6.72 -15.42
CA SER A 139 9.51 -7.52 -15.41
C SER A 139 9.73 -9.01 -15.10
N THR A 140 10.94 -9.52 -15.30
CA THR A 140 11.29 -10.92 -15.00
C THR A 140 11.66 -11.16 -13.55
N ALA A 141 11.91 -10.09 -12.78
CA ALA A 141 12.35 -10.16 -11.39
C ALA A 141 11.35 -9.57 -10.39
N THR A 142 10.33 -8.84 -10.87
CA THR A 142 9.37 -8.20 -9.97
C THR A 142 8.30 -9.19 -9.48
N ASP A 143 8.01 -9.17 -8.17
CA ASP A 143 6.94 -9.95 -7.56
C ASP A 143 5.61 -9.21 -7.48
N ASN A 144 5.63 -7.87 -7.50
CA ASN A 144 4.47 -7.01 -7.29
C ASN A 144 4.02 -6.29 -8.57
N GLY A 145 4.91 -6.14 -9.56
CA GLY A 145 4.65 -5.42 -10.79
C GLY A 145 4.44 -3.91 -10.63
N ASP A 146 4.86 -3.31 -9.51
CA ASP A 146 4.75 -1.88 -9.27
C ASP A 146 5.78 -1.12 -10.13
N VAL A 147 5.30 -0.38 -11.13
CA VAL A 147 6.18 0.33 -12.07
C VAL A 147 7.01 1.44 -11.41
N GLY A 148 6.65 1.86 -10.20
CA GLY A 148 7.47 2.78 -9.41
C GLY A 148 8.79 2.17 -8.94
N ASP A 149 8.91 0.83 -8.95
CA ASP A 149 10.10 0.09 -8.52
C ASP A 149 11.09 -0.15 -9.69
N ILE A 150 10.81 0.34 -10.91
CA ILE A 150 11.68 0.12 -12.08
C ILE A 150 12.96 0.95 -11.92
N PRO A 151 14.15 0.31 -11.81
CA PRO A 151 15.40 1.03 -11.60
C PRO A 151 15.75 1.98 -12.76
N GLY A 152 16.04 3.24 -12.42
CA GLY A 152 16.47 4.24 -13.40
C GLY A 152 15.39 4.69 -14.38
N LEU A 153 14.11 4.44 -14.08
CA LEU A 153 12.98 4.98 -14.80
C LEU A 153 12.39 6.17 -14.03
N GLN A 154 12.06 7.25 -14.73
CA GLN A 154 11.40 8.41 -14.12
C GLN A 154 9.91 8.14 -13.94
N GLU A 155 9.30 8.68 -12.87
CA GLU A 155 7.87 8.50 -12.57
C GLU A 155 6.93 9.00 -13.68
N ASN A 156 7.38 9.94 -14.51
CA ASN A 156 6.64 10.50 -15.63
C ASN A 156 7.15 10.03 -17.01
N ALA A 157 7.92 8.94 -17.06
CA ALA A 157 8.44 8.41 -18.31
C ALA A 157 7.30 8.05 -19.29
N GLU A 158 7.44 8.44 -20.56
CA GLU A 158 6.44 8.21 -21.62
C GLU A 158 6.08 6.72 -21.75
N ILE A 159 7.06 5.83 -21.55
CA ILE A 159 6.87 4.38 -21.61
C ILE A 159 5.75 3.88 -20.67
N LEU A 160 5.54 4.50 -19.51
CA LEU A 160 4.54 4.07 -18.53
C LEU A 160 3.12 4.09 -19.11
N ALA A 161 2.79 5.06 -19.96
CA ALA A 161 1.50 5.09 -20.64
C ALA A 161 1.30 3.91 -21.62
N HIS A 162 2.39 3.31 -22.09
CA HIS A 162 2.37 2.18 -23.00
C HIS A 162 2.33 0.82 -22.31
N VAL A 163 2.93 0.70 -21.11
CA VAL A 163 3.08 -0.58 -20.39
C VAL A 163 2.16 -0.71 -19.17
N THR A 164 1.38 0.32 -18.84
CA THR A 164 0.32 0.23 -17.83
C THR A 164 -1.06 0.25 -18.49
N SER A 165 -2.13 -0.01 -17.77
CA SER A 165 -3.49 -0.03 -18.31
C SER A 165 -4.41 1.00 -17.65
N THR A 166 -5.45 1.37 -18.39
CA THR A 166 -6.62 2.13 -17.91
C THR A 166 -7.84 1.22 -17.86
N ASN A 167 -8.99 1.73 -17.39
CA ASN A 167 -10.23 0.99 -17.44
C ASN A 167 -10.67 0.71 -18.89
N ASP A 168 -10.40 1.67 -19.80
CA ASP A 168 -10.89 1.60 -21.18
C ASP A 168 -10.06 0.66 -22.07
N ASN A 169 -8.78 0.43 -21.73
CA ASN A 169 -7.87 -0.37 -22.55
C ASN A 169 -7.51 -1.74 -21.93
N CYS A 170 -8.09 -2.09 -20.79
CA CYS A 170 -7.88 -3.37 -20.15
C CYS A 170 -8.84 -4.44 -20.69
N LEU A 171 -8.34 -5.57 -21.12
CA LEU A 171 -9.13 -6.69 -21.62
C LEU A 171 -9.93 -7.43 -20.53
N GLY A 172 -9.71 -7.11 -19.25
CA GLY A 172 -10.43 -7.74 -18.16
C GLY A 172 -10.20 -9.24 -18.10
N ARG A 173 -11.28 -10.03 -17.97
CA ARG A 173 -11.21 -11.51 -17.89
C ARG A 173 -10.82 -12.18 -19.21
N ASP A 174 -10.95 -11.48 -20.32
CA ASP A 174 -10.58 -12.00 -21.65
C ASP A 174 -9.08 -11.84 -21.94
N CYS A 175 -8.31 -11.24 -20.98
CA CYS A 175 -6.87 -11.09 -21.13
C CYS A 175 -6.15 -12.44 -21.03
N PRO A 176 -5.28 -12.80 -22.00
CA PRO A 176 -4.52 -14.06 -21.93
C PRO A 176 -3.58 -14.15 -20.73
N TYR A 177 -3.26 -13.01 -20.11
CA TYR A 177 -2.42 -12.91 -18.91
C TYR A 177 -3.22 -12.62 -17.64
N TYR A 178 -4.53 -12.94 -17.60
CA TYR A 178 -5.40 -12.54 -16.50
C TYR A 178 -4.94 -13.11 -15.15
N ASP A 179 -4.53 -14.35 -15.10
CA ASP A 179 -4.12 -15.00 -13.85
C ASP A 179 -2.77 -14.51 -13.33
N ASP A 180 -1.87 -14.12 -14.24
CA ASP A 180 -0.55 -13.54 -13.92
C ASP A 180 -0.58 -12.01 -13.80
N CYS A 181 -1.75 -11.40 -14.00
CA CYS A 181 -1.88 -9.95 -13.99
C CYS A 181 -1.57 -9.37 -12.60
N HIS A 182 -0.53 -8.54 -12.50
CA HIS A 182 -0.10 -7.94 -11.23
C HIS A 182 -1.23 -7.20 -10.49
N LEU A 183 -2.10 -6.50 -11.21
CA LEU A 183 -3.28 -5.84 -10.62
C LEU A 183 -4.27 -6.87 -10.06
N VAL A 184 -4.54 -7.95 -10.77
CA VAL A 184 -5.46 -9.01 -10.31
C VAL A 184 -4.90 -9.70 -9.09
N VAL A 185 -3.61 -10.02 -9.10
CA VAL A 185 -2.90 -10.61 -7.95
C VAL A 185 -2.92 -9.66 -6.75
N ALA A 186 -2.63 -8.37 -6.95
CA ALA A 186 -2.68 -7.38 -5.87
C ALA A 186 -4.09 -7.25 -5.26
N ARG A 187 -5.13 -7.29 -6.08
CA ARG A 187 -6.52 -7.28 -5.62
C ARG A 187 -6.90 -8.54 -4.84
N ARG A 188 -6.49 -9.71 -5.30
CA ARG A 188 -6.70 -10.98 -4.57
C ARG A 188 -6.02 -10.92 -3.20
N ARG A 189 -4.74 -10.50 -3.15
CA ARG A 189 -4.02 -10.30 -1.88
C ARG A 189 -4.72 -9.32 -0.95
N ALA A 190 -5.25 -8.22 -1.49
CA ALA A 190 -6.00 -7.23 -0.70
C ALA A 190 -7.34 -7.80 -0.19
N MET A 191 -7.99 -8.70 -0.92
CA MET A 191 -9.22 -9.37 -0.46
C MET A 191 -8.96 -10.34 0.70
N ASP A 192 -7.82 -11.00 0.71
CA ASP A 192 -7.43 -11.98 1.73
C ASP A 192 -6.73 -11.33 2.93
N ALA A 193 -6.29 -10.07 2.80
CA ALA A 193 -5.57 -9.36 3.84
C ALA A 193 -6.48 -8.91 5.00
N GLN A 194 -5.91 -8.94 6.21
CA GLN A 194 -6.53 -8.32 7.39
C GLN A 194 -6.33 -6.80 7.38
N VAL A 195 -5.18 -6.33 6.92
CA VAL A 195 -4.88 -4.90 6.80
C VAL A 195 -4.60 -4.54 5.35
N VAL A 196 -5.36 -3.60 4.81
CA VAL A 196 -5.17 -3.09 3.44
C VAL A 196 -4.77 -1.62 3.49
N VAL A 197 -3.63 -1.30 2.91
CA VAL A 197 -3.18 0.09 2.72
C VAL A 197 -3.54 0.54 1.31
N ILE A 198 -4.28 1.64 1.19
CA ILE A 198 -4.83 2.14 -0.08
C ILE A 198 -4.74 3.67 -0.12
N ASN A 199 -4.72 4.30 -1.29
CA ASN A 199 -4.84 5.76 -1.38
C ASN A 199 -6.31 6.22 -1.42
N HIS A 200 -6.55 7.48 -1.04
CA HIS A 200 -7.89 8.08 -1.02
C HIS A 200 -8.60 8.01 -2.38
N HIS A 201 -7.90 8.30 -3.48
CA HIS A 201 -8.49 8.31 -4.81
C HIS A 201 -9.06 6.93 -5.19
N LEU A 202 -8.29 5.89 -4.94
CA LEU A 202 -8.72 4.52 -5.24
C LEU A 202 -9.86 4.09 -4.30
N PHE A 203 -9.77 4.43 -3.01
CA PHE A 203 -10.79 4.10 -2.02
C PHE A 203 -12.13 4.73 -2.34
N PHE A 204 -12.15 6.03 -2.62
CA PHE A 204 -13.39 6.75 -2.93
C PHE A 204 -13.95 6.41 -4.32
N ALA A 205 -13.10 6.11 -5.31
CA ALA A 205 -13.56 5.64 -6.60
C ALA A 205 -14.32 4.30 -6.50
N ASP A 206 -13.85 3.38 -5.67
CA ASP A 206 -14.55 2.10 -5.43
C ASP A 206 -15.87 2.30 -4.68
N MET A 207 -15.93 3.25 -3.76
CA MET A 207 -17.18 3.59 -3.05
C MET A 207 -18.23 4.28 -3.92
N ALA A 208 -17.82 5.05 -4.92
CA ALA A 208 -18.73 5.77 -5.79
C ALA A 208 -19.41 4.88 -6.84
N VAL A 209 -18.87 3.68 -7.07
CA VAL A 209 -19.37 2.72 -8.08
C VAL A 209 -20.30 1.65 -7.45
N LYS A 210 -20.38 1.59 -6.12
CA LYS A 210 -21.28 0.68 -5.37
C LYS A 210 -22.54 1.38 -4.91
#